data_b346adf91ac69a57347f257ee18f7e1a
#
_entry.id   b346adf91ac69a57347f257ee18f7e1a
#
_cell.length_a   1.000
_cell.length_b   1.000
_cell.length_c   1.000
_cell.angle_alpha   90.00
_cell.angle_beta   90.00
_cell.angle_gamma   90.00
#
_symmetry.space_group_name_H-M   'P 1'
#
loop_
_entity.id
_entity.type
_entity.pdbx_description
1 polymer ?
#
loop_
_entity_poly.entity_id
_entity_poly.type
_entity_poly.pdbx_seq_one_letter_code
_entity_poly.pdbx_strand_id
1 'polypeptide(L)'
;VTEVLPYQCETSDLLAAAAAVEAVSAHPLATAITAYAQEHGYGGTARPESFENLSGRGLKAVLGGETVLAGNRRLLEEHGVDVSSLVSDAERLSAQGQTPMYFAKGGTLLGLISVADPVKETSAAAIQKMRGQGIRTVLLTGDNRAAAEHIGSLVGVDEVIAEVLPEEK
;
A
#
# COMPACT_ATOMS: atom_id res chain seq x y z
N VAL A 1 1.10 3.80 7.46
CA VAL A 1 0.71 2.38 7.57
C VAL A 1 -0.58 2.28 8.34
N THR A 2 -1.51 1.49 7.86
CA THR A 2 -2.85 1.30 8.47
C THR A 2 -2.99 -0.06 9.12
N GLU A 3 -2.41 -1.10 8.54
CA GLU A 3 -2.47 -2.46 9.08
C GLU A 3 -1.20 -3.24 8.74
N VAL A 4 -0.74 -4.08 9.68
CA VAL A 4 0.41 -4.97 9.52
C VAL A 4 -0.05 -6.38 9.87
N LEU A 5 0.00 -7.29 8.90
CA LEU A 5 -0.46 -8.67 9.01
C LEU A 5 0.71 -9.62 8.77
N PRO A 6 1.44 -10.05 9.82
CA PRO A 6 2.50 -11.05 9.69
C PRO A 6 1.90 -12.43 9.38
N TYR A 7 2.61 -13.24 8.60
CA TYR A 7 2.22 -14.60 8.26
C TYR A 7 3.37 -15.55 8.56
N GLN A 8 3.15 -16.47 9.51
CA GLN A 8 4.13 -17.46 9.96
C GLN A 8 5.49 -16.89 10.41
N CYS A 9 5.53 -15.62 10.80
CA CYS A 9 6.71 -14.94 11.34
C CYS A 9 6.28 -13.90 12.38
N GLU A 10 7.22 -13.34 13.11
CA GLU A 10 6.96 -12.24 14.02
C GLU A 10 6.76 -10.91 13.25
N THR A 11 5.98 -10.00 13.85
CA THR A 11 5.81 -8.64 13.28
C THR A 11 7.13 -7.91 13.09
N SER A 12 8.10 -8.15 13.98
CA SER A 12 9.47 -7.62 13.90
C SER A 12 10.18 -8.04 12.62
N ASP A 13 10.04 -9.30 12.21
CA ASP A 13 10.71 -9.84 11.01
C ASP A 13 10.15 -9.22 9.74
N LEU A 14 8.81 -9.12 9.67
CA LEU A 14 8.13 -8.47 8.56
C LEU A 14 8.52 -6.99 8.45
N LEU A 15 8.47 -6.24 9.56
CA LEU A 15 8.78 -4.81 9.56
C LEU A 15 10.26 -4.53 9.30
N ALA A 16 11.18 -5.36 9.83
CA ALA A 16 12.61 -5.21 9.57
C ALA A 16 12.94 -5.48 8.08
N ALA A 17 12.38 -6.53 7.48
CA ALA A 17 12.55 -6.81 6.06
C ALA A 17 11.94 -5.71 5.19
N ALA A 18 10.73 -5.25 5.50
CA ALA A 18 10.05 -4.18 4.78
C ALA A 18 10.85 -2.87 4.86
N ALA A 19 11.29 -2.44 6.05
CA ALA A 19 12.08 -1.24 6.23
C ALA A 19 13.40 -1.28 5.45
N ALA A 20 14.09 -2.42 5.45
CA ALA A 20 15.37 -2.58 4.76
C ALA A 20 15.22 -2.42 3.22
N VAL A 21 14.20 -3.02 2.62
CA VAL A 21 14.01 -2.95 1.17
C VAL A 21 13.35 -1.64 0.72
N GLU A 22 12.44 -1.10 1.51
CA GLU A 22 11.78 0.16 1.17
C GLU A 22 12.69 1.39 1.40
N ALA A 23 13.75 1.27 2.21
CA ALA A 23 14.73 2.34 2.41
C ALA A 23 15.46 2.77 1.11
N VAL A 24 15.47 1.93 0.09
CA VAL A 24 16.08 2.23 -1.22
C VAL A 24 15.03 2.56 -2.29
N SER A 25 13.77 2.50 -1.95
CA SER A 25 12.65 2.81 -2.85
C SER A 25 12.34 4.31 -2.86
N ALA A 26 12.11 4.86 -4.04
CA ALA A 26 11.64 6.24 -4.21
C ALA A 26 10.10 6.37 -4.17
N HIS A 27 9.39 5.29 -3.91
CA HIS A 27 7.93 5.28 -3.91
C HIS A 27 7.38 5.99 -2.64
N PRO A 28 6.30 6.81 -2.75
CA PRO A 28 5.73 7.46 -1.56
C PRO A 28 5.32 6.50 -0.43
N LEU A 29 4.83 5.30 -0.78
CA LEU A 29 4.47 4.27 0.20
C LEU A 29 5.67 3.77 1.00
N ALA A 30 6.87 3.74 0.39
CA ALA A 30 8.10 3.34 1.05
C ALA A 30 8.44 4.23 2.24
N THR A 31 8.24 5.55 2.08
CA THR A 31 8.45 6.52 3.17
C THR A 31 7.52 6.23 4.35
N ALA A 32 6.26 5.89 4.09
CA ALA A 32 5.31 5.56 5.15
C ALA A 32 5.69 4.27 5.90
N ILE A 33 6.15 3.25 5.17
CA ILE A 33 6.56 1.96 5.75
C ILE A 33 7.84 2.13 6.58
N THR A 34 8.84 2.83 6.05
CA THR A 34 10.11 3.06 6.76
C THR A 34 9.92 3.91 8.02
N ALA A 35 9.12 4.97 7.96
CA ALA A 35 8.79 5.79 9.12
C ALA A 35 8.06 4.96 10.20
N TYR A 36 7.05 4.19 9.80
CA TYR A 36 6.32 3.33 10.74
C TYR A 36 7.24 2.31 11.43
N ALA A 37 8.11 1.65 10.67
CA ALA A 37 9.07 0.69 11.23
C ALA A 37 10.04 1.37 12.21
N GLN A 38 10.51 2.58 11.91
CA GLN A 38 11.39 3.36 12.80
C GLN A 38 10.70 3.73 14.12
N GLU A 39 9.46 4.21 14.05
CA GLU A 39 8.66 4.57 15.24
C GLU A 39 8.43 3.38 16.17
N HIS A 40 8.35 2.17 15.60
CA HIS A 40 8.16 0.93 16.38
C HIS A 40 9.47 0.23 16.75
N GLY A 41 10.62 0.85 16.49
CA GLY A 41 11.94 0.30 16.87
C GLY A 41 12.51 -0.75 15.92
N TYR A 42 11.91 -0.91 14.73
CA TYR A 42 12.33 -1.86 13.69
C TYR A 42 13.08 -1.20 12.52
N GLY A 43 13.45 0.08 12.65
CA GLY A 43 14.28 0.79 11.68
C GLY A 43 15.71 0.26 11.70
N GLY A 44 15.99 -0.76 10.90
CA GLY A 44 17.33 -1.35 10.79
C GLY A 44 18.28 -0.51 9.93
N THR A 45 19.60 -0.68 10.15
CA THR A 45 20.66 -0.14 9.29
C THR A 45 21.01 -1.07 8.13
N ALA A 46 20.33 -2.22 8.01
CA ALA A 46 20.56 -3.18 6.96
C ALA A 46 20.19 -2.56 5.61
N ARG A 47 21.15 -2.59 4.67
CA ARG A 47 20.94 -2.14 3.29
C ARG A 47 20.95 -3.33 2.36
N PRO A 48 20.10 -3.35 1.35
CA PRO A 48 20.16 -4.37 0.31
C PRO A 48 21.50 -4.32 -0.44
N GLU A 49 22.04 -5.47 -0.77
CA GLU A 49 23.24 -5.65 -1.60
C GLU A 49 22.95 -5.25 -3.05
N SER A 50 21.71 -5.49 -3.50
CA SER A 50 21.19 -5.06 -4.79
C SER A 50 19.68 -4.88 -4.71
N PHE A 51 19.14 -4.05 -5.59
CA PHE A 51 17.69 -3.90 -5.74
C PHE A 51 17.31 -3.63 -7.19
N GLU A 52 16.10 -4.01 -7.53
CA GLU A 52 15.48 -3.80 -8.84
C GLU A 52 14.04 -3.32 -8.64
N ASN A 53 13.71 -2.20 -9.25
CA ASN A 53 12.34 -1.69 -9.22
C ASN A 53 11.56 -2.24 -10.42
N LEU A 54 10.51 -2.99 -10.15
CA LEU A 54 9.67 -3.66 -11.15
C LEU A 54 8.41 -2.83 -11.36
N SER A 55 8.42 -2.00 -12.39
CA SER A 55 7.35 -1.01 -12.67
C SER A 55 5.95 -1.63 -12.60
N GLY A 56 5.07 -1.02 -11.81
CA GLY A 56 3.68 -1.44 -11.60
C GLY A 56 3.52 -2.76 -10.81
N ARG A 57 4.62 -3.34 -10.29
CA ARG A 57 4.58 -4.61 -9.54
C ARG A 57 5.16 -4.49 -8.14
N GLY A 58 6.24 -3.76 -7.98
CA GLY A 58 6.92 -3.60 -6.70
C GLY A 58 8.43 -3.63 -6.84
N LEU A 59 9.11 -4.17 -5.84
CA LEU A 59 10.54 -4.12 -5.64
C LEU A 59 11.09 -5.52 -5.33
N LYS A 60 12.22 -5.86 -5.95
CA LYS A 60 13.02 -7.05 -5.65
C LYS A 60 14.38 -6.59 -5.13
N ALA A 61 14.83 -7.16 -4.04
CA ALA A 61 16.12 -6.84 -3.45
C ALA A 61 16.81 -8.10 -2.93
N VAL A 62 18.14 -8.00 -2.68
CA VAL A 62 18.92 -9.04 -1.99
C VAL A 62 19.34 -8.47 -0.64
N LEU A 63 19.00 -9.16 0.44
CA LEU A 63 19.31 -8.77 1.81
C LEU A 63 19.90 -9.98 2.56
N GLY A 64 21.18 -9.88 2.94
CA GLY A 64 21.90 -10.98 3.60
C GLY A 64 22.01 -12.22 2.73
N GLY A 65 22.18 -12.07 1.41
CA GLY A 65 22.23 -13.16 0.46
C GLY A 65 20.87 -13.78 0.08
N GLU A 66 19.77 -13.32 0.67
CA GLU A 66 18.42 -13.82 0.38
C GLU A 66 17.63 -12.80 -0.45
N THR A 67 16.83 -13.30 -1.38
CA THR A 67 15.91 -12.46 -2.16
C THR A 67 14.75 -12.02 -1.28
N VAL A 68 14.49 -10.72 -1.25
CA VAL A 68 13.30 -10.11 -0.62
C VAL A 68 12.45 -9.48 -1.71
N LEU A 69 11.17 -9.74 -1.65
CA LEU A 69 10.16 -9.18 -2.56
C LEU A 69 9.21 -8.29 -1.76
N ALA A 70 8.91 -7.12 -2.30
CA ALA A 70 7.92 -6.19 -1.77
C ALA A 70 7.04 -5.68 -2.91
N GLY A 71 5.74 -5.94 -2.88
CA GLY A 71 4.87 -5.48 -3.96
C GLY A 71 3.49 -6.13 -3.99
N ASN A 72 2.89 -6.11 -5.18
CA ASN A 72 1.55 -6.66 -5.38
C ASN A 72 1.55 -8.20 -5.49
N ARG A 73 0.35 -8.78 -5.43
CA ARG A 73 0.13 -10.23 -5.56
C ARG A 73 0.87 -10.84 -6.75
N ARG A 74 0.78 -10.20 -7.92
CA ARG A 74 1.36 -10.69 -9.17
C ARG A 74 2.88 -10.85 -9.08
N LEU A 75 3.58 -9.90 -8.45
CA LEU A 75 5.03 -9.99 -8.27
C LEU A 75 5.43 -11.25 -7.50
N LEU A 76 4.73 -11.54 -6.40
CA LEU A 76 5.07 -12.68 -5.55
C LEU A 76 4.75 -14.01 -6.26
N GLU A 77 3.60 -14.11 -6.91
CA GLU A 77 3.19 -15.31 -7.67
C GLU A 77 4.15 -15.59 -8.83
N GLU A 78 4.61 -14.58 -9.59
CA GLU A 78 5.62 -14.70 -10.65
C GLU A 78 6.97 -15.24 -10.13
N HIS A 79 7.26 -15.03 -8.83
CA HIS A 79 8.46 -15.56 -8.16
C HIS A 79 8.20 -16.84 -7.35
N GLY A 80 7.04 -17.48 -7.54
CA GLY A 80 6.70 -18.76 -6.92
C GLY A 80 6.31 -18.68 -5.44
N VAL A 81 6.00 -17.51 -4.90
CA VAL A 81 5.53 -17.34 -3.52
C VAL A 81 4.03 -17.50 -3.47
N ASP A 82 3.55 -18.44 -2.66
CA ASP A 82 2.12 -18.61 -2.41
C ASP A 82 1.60 -17.53 -1.46
N VAL A 83 0.67 -16.72 -1.93
CA VAL A 83 0.02 -15.64 -1.19
C VAL A 83 -1.44 -15.94 -0.83
N SER A 84 -1.93 -17.14 -1.14
CA SER A 84 -3.35 -17.52 -1.02
C SER A 84 -3.94 -17.25 0.36
N SER A 85 -3.14 -17.41 1.41
CA SER A 85 -3.55 -17.21 2.81
C SER A 85 -3.91 -15.76 3.16
N LEU A 86 -3.41 -14.78 2.41
CA LEU A 86 -3.64 -13.35 2.67
C LEU A 86 -4.45 -12.63 1.57
N VAL A 87 -4.95 -13.36 0.58
CA VAL A 87 -5.71 -12.76 -0.52
C VAL A 87 -6.99 -12.09 -0.02
N SER A 88 -7.74 -12.77 0.85
CA SER A 88 -8.98 -12.22 1.43
C SER A 88 -8.74 -10.95 2.25
N ASP A 89 -7.62 -10.91 3.00
CA ASP A 89 -7.25 -9.70 3.75
C ASP A 89 -6.85 -8.56 2.82
N ALA A 90 -6.07 -8.84 1.78
CA ALA A 90 -5.71 -7.83 0.79
C ALA A 90 -6.94 -7.27 0.05
N GLU A 91 -7.90 -8.11 -0.31
CA GLU A 91 -9.16 -7.68 -0.93
C GLU A 91 -10.00 -6.83 0.03
N ARG A 92 -10.11 -7.23 1.30
CA ARG A 92 -10.77 -6.45 2.35
C ARG A 92 -10.15 -5.06 2.49
N LEU A 93 -8.82 -4.98 2.59
CA LEU A 93 -8.08 -3.73 2.73
C LEU A 93 -8.23 -2.84 1.49
N SER A 94 -8.15 -3.43 0.29
CA SER A 94 -8.36 -2.70 -0.96
C SER A 94 -9.78 -2.11 -1.06
N ALA A 95 -10.79 -2.86 -0.60
CA ALA A 95 -12.18 -2.37 -0.55
C ALA A 95 -12.37 -1.21 0.43
N GLN A 96 -11.46 -1.05 1.41
CA GLN A 96 -11.42 0.05 2.36
C GLN A 96 -10.56 1.24 1.87
N GLY A 97 -10.17 1.27 0.60
CA GLY A 97 -9.36 2.35 0.03
C GLY A 97 -7.88 2.30 0.44
N GLN A 98 -7.42 1.16 0.91
CA GLN A 98 -6.02 0.96 1.31
C GLN A 98 -5.23 0.27 0.20
N THR A 99 -3.92 0.42 0.21
CA THR A 99 -3.00 -0.25 -0.71
C THR A 99 -2.24 -1.35 0.03
N PRO A 100 -2.66 -2.62 -0.12
CA PRO A 100 -1.94 -3.74 0.48
C PRO A 100 -0.69 -4.08 -0.34
N MET A 101 0.43 -4.26 0.37
CA MET A 101 1.71 -4.70 -0.19
C MET A 101 2.12 -6.02 0.48
N TYR A 102 2.43 -7.03 -0.32
CA TYR A 102 2.95 -8.30 0.15
C TYR A 102 4.46 -8.25 0.30
N PHE A 103 4.98 -8.95 1.29
CA PHE A 103 6.41 -9.09 1.56
C PHE A 103 6.78 -10.57 1.66
N ALA A 104 7.89 -10.94 1.01
CA ALA A 104 8.43 -12.30 1.08
C ALA A 104 9.95 -12.26 1.17
N LYS A 105 10.55 -13.27 1.80
CA LYS A 105 12.00 -13.43 1.93
C LYS A 105 12.38 -14.90 1.72
N GLY A 106 13.43 -15.16 0.91
CA GLY A 106 13.90 -16.51 0.63
C GLY A 106 12.81 -17.43 0.04
N GLY A 107 11.84 -16.88 -0.70
CA GLY A 107 10.71 -17.64 -1.26
C GLY A 107 9.55 -17.90 -0.29
N THR A 108 9.65 -17.41 0.95
CA THR A 108 8.62 -17.57 1.98
C THR A 108 7.85 -16.25 2.19
N LEU A 109 6.52 -16.33 2.22
CA LEU A 109 5.66 -15.18 2.53
C LEU A 109 5.89 -14.75 3.98
N LEU A 110 6.23 -13.47 4.20
CA LEU A 110 6.34 -12.87 5.53
C LEU A 110 5.03 -12.24 5.99
N GLY A 111 4.26 -11.69 5.07
CA GLY A 111 3.03 -11.01 5.43
C GLY A 111 2.62 -9.91 4.46
N LEU A 112 1.72 -9.06 4.96
CA LEU A 112 1.14 -7.95 4.23
C LEU A 112 1.19 -6.69 5.11
N ILE A 113 1.58 -5.58 4.49
CA ILE A 113 1.50 -4.24 5.10
C ILE A 113 0.58 -3.39 4.23
N SER A 114 -0.38 -2.74 4.85
CA SER A 114 -1.30 -1.85 4.16
C SER A 114 -0.99 -0.39 4.45
N VAL A 115 -1.06 0.42 3.41
CA VAL A 115 -0.84 1.86 3.48
C VAL A 115 -2.03 2.57 2.85
N ALA A 116 -2.48 3.66 3.46
CA ALA A 116 -3.46 4.55 2.85
C ALA A 116 -3.04 6.00 3.05
N ASP A 117 -3.36 6.84 2.08
CA ASP A 117 -3.31 8.28 2.25
C ASP A 117 -4.51 8.69 3.12
N PRO A 118 -4.28 9.34 4.26
CA PRO A 118 -5.39 9.81 5.08
C PRO A 118 -6.16 10.92 4.34
N VAL A 119 -7.47 10.78 4.31
CA VAL A 119 -8.33 11.89 3.91
C VAL A 119 -8.10 13.05 4.89
N LYS A 120 -7.83 14.24 4.37
CA LYS A 120 -7.65 15.42 5.21
C LYS A 120 -8.92 15.67 6.02
N GLU A 121 -8.80 15.90 7.31
CA GLU A 121 -9.93 16.17 8.22
C GLU A 121 -10.85 17.29 7.72
N THR A 122 -10.28 18.27 7.01
CA THR A 122 -11.02 19.41 6.46
C THR A 122 -11.79 19.08 5.18
N SER A 123 -11.53 17.92 4.52
CA SER A 123 -12.12 17.61 3.20
C SER A 123 -13.64 17.47 3.27
N ALA A 124 -14.15 16.70 4.22
CA ALA A 124 -15.60 16.50 4.38
C ALA A 124 -16.32 17.82 4.65
N ALA A 125 -15.77 18.67 5.53
CA ALA A 125 -16.34 19.99 5.83
C ALA A 125 -16.33 20.93 4.61
N ALA A 126 -15.26 20.88 3.80
CA ALA A 126 -15.17 21.67 2.57
C ALA A 126 -16.22 21.23 1.52
N ILE A 127 -16.36 19.92 1.32
CA ILE A 127 -17.37 19.34 0.42
C ILE A 127 -18.79 19.72 0.87
N GLN A 128 -19.09 19.58 2.16
CA GLN A 128 -20.41 19.99 2.71
C GLN A 128 -20.70 21.46 2.47
N LYS A 129 -19.70 22.34 2.64
CA LYS A 129 -19.86 23.78 2.39
C LYS A 129 -20.14 24.07 0.92
N MET A 130 -19.48 23.38 0.00
CA MET A 130 -19.73 23.50 -1.45
C MET A 130 -21.16 23.05 -1.80
N ARG A 131 -21.59 21.92 -1.27
CA ARG A 131 -22.96 21.40 -1.46
C ARG A 131 -24.02 22.34 -0.92
N GLY A 132 -23.77 22.97 0.24
CA GLY A 132 -24.65 23.99 0.81
C GLY A 132 -24.79 25.25 -0.05
N GLN A 133 -23.88 25.49 -0.98
CA GLN A 133 -23.92 26.56 -1.98
C GLN A 133 -24.49 26.09 -3.33
N GLY A 134 -25.01 24.85 -3.41
CA GLY A 134 -25.56 24.29 -4.65
C GLY A 134 -24.52 23.82 -5.66
N ILE A 135 -23.26 23.67 -5.23
CA ILE A 135 -22.16 23.20 -6.08
C ILE A 135 -22.17 21.67 -6.03
N ARG A 136 -22.28 21.04 -7.20
CA ARG A 136 -22.13 19.59 -7.37
C ARG A 136 -20.64 19.22 -7.30
N THR A 137 -20.33 18.22 -6.47
CA THR A 137 -18.96 17.75 -6.23
C THR A 137 -18.75 16.35 -6.82
N VAL A 138 -17.64 16.17 -7.54
CA VAL A 138 -17.30 14.90 -8.20
C VAL A 138 -15.89 14.49 -7.80
N LEU A 139 -15.71 13.24 -7.35
CA LEU A 139 -14.41 12.62 -7.17
C LEU A 139 -14.01 11.93 -8.47
N LEU A 140 -12.93 12.40 -9.10
CA LEU A 140 -12.35 11.80 -10.30
C LEU A 140 -10.99 11.19 -9.95
N THR A 141 -10.84 9.87 -10.10
CA THR A 141 -9.61 9.17 -9.72
C THR A 141 -9.27 8.03 -10.68
N GLY A 142 -7.98 7.68 -10.76
CA GLY A 142 -7.50 6.48 -11.43
C GLY A 142 -7.49 5.23 -10.54
N ASP A 143 -7.86 5.37 -9.26
CA ASP A 143 -7.94 4.26 -8.32
C ASP A 143 -9.08 3.29 -8.68
N ASN A 144 -9.02 2.06 -8.13
CA ASN A 144 -10.10 1.11 -8.32
C ASN A 144 -11.42 1.63 -7.73
N ARG A 145 -12.53 1.16 -8.29
CA ARG A 145 -13.89 1.62 -7.93
C ARG A 145 -14.19 1.49 -6.44
N ALA A 146 -13.82 0.38 -5.79
CA ALA A 146 -14.12 0.15 -4.37
C ALA A 146 -13.41 1.17 -3.47
N ALA A 147 -12.13 1.45 -3.73
CA ALA A 147 -11.37 2.47 -3.02
C ALA A 147 -11.96 3.87 -3.22
N ALA A 148 -12.29 4.22 -4.47
CA ALA A 148 -12.87 5.50 -4.82
C ALA A 148 -14.24 5.74 -4.15
N GLU A 149 -15.12 4.73 -4.16
CA GLU A 149 -16.43 4.79 -3.50
C GLU A 149 -16.30 4.93 -1.97
N HIS A 150 -15.34 4.20 -1.38
CA HIS A 150 -15.05 4.35 0.05
C HIS A 150 -14.63 5.79 0.39
N ILE A 151 -13.65 6.35 -0.31
CA ILE A 151 -13.20 7.74 -0.11
C ILE A 151 -14.33 8.73 -0.40
N GLY A 152 -15.06 8.54 -1.50
CA GLY A 152 -16.20 9.37 -1.85
C GLY A 152 -17.26 9.44 -0.76
N SER A 153 -17.55 8.29 -0.13
CA SER A 153 -18.50 8.21 1.00
C SER A 153 -17.98 8.93 2.25
N LEU A 154 -16.68 8.83 2.55
CA LEU A 154 -16.06 9.50 3.69
C LEU A 154 -16.10 11.02 3.56
N VAL A 155 -15.86 11.57 2.37
CA VAL A 155 -15.86 13.02 2.14
C VAL A 155 -17.23 13.57 1.76
N GLY A 156 -18.15 12.72 1.32
CA GLY A 156 -19.54 13.09 1.02
C GLY A 156 -19.73 13.79 -0.34
N VAL A 157 -18.96 13.38 -1.37
CA VAL A 157 -19.16 13.87 -2.75
C VAL A 157 -20.49 13.39 -3.35
N ASP A 158 -20.97 14.10 -4.37
CA ASP A 158 -22.23 13.76 -5.05
C ASP A 158 -22.07 12.64 -6.07
N GLU A 159 -20.84 12.48 -6.64
CA GLU A 159 -20.54 11.49 -7.66
C GLU A 159 -19.10 11.01 -7.56
N VAL A 160 -18.87 9.74 -7.91
CA VAL A 160 -17.53 9.13 -7.99
C VAL A 160 -17.32 8.58 -9.40
N ILE A 161 -16.23 9.01 -10.06
CA ILE A 161 -15.75 8.51 -11.34
C ILE A 161 -14.39 7.90 -11.10
N ALA A 162 -14.33 6.57 -11.07
CA ALA A 162 -13.15 5.78 -10.78
C ALA A 162 -12.53 5.17 -12.04
N GLU A 163 -11.31 4.64 -11.92
CA GLU A 163 -10.61 3.89 -12.97
C GLU A 163 -10.33 4.71 -14.25
N VAL A 164 -10.26 6.04 -14.11
CA VAL A 164 -10.04 6.98 -15.21
C VAL A 164 -8.58 7.00 -15.59
N LEU A 165 -8.29 6.76 -16.86
CA LEU A 165 -6.93 6.84 -17.39
C LEU A 165 -6.44 8.30 -17.44
N PRO A 166 -5.12 8.54 -17.38
CA PRO A 166 -4.56 9.91 -17.43
C PRO A 166 -5.00 10.70 -18.67
N GLU A 167 -5.28 10.00 -19.75
CA GLU A 167 -5.73 10.57 -21.05
C GLU A 167 -7.21 11.01 -21.05
N GLU A 168 -7.98 10.58 -20.05
CA GLU A 168 -9.41 10.83 -19.91
C GLU A 168 -9.75 11.86 -18.82
N LYS A 169 -8.71 12.41 -18.15
CA LYS A 169 -8.85 13.40 -17.05
C LYS A 169 -8.94 14.83 -17.54
#